data_8e9b7bb2a44576e026b2eaa3dd4cb41b
#
_entry.id   8e9b7bb2a44576e026b2eaa3dd4cb41b
#
_cell.length_a   1.000
_cell.length_b   1.000
_cell.length_c   1.000
_cell.angle_alpha   90.00
_cell.angle_beta   90.00
_cell.angle_gamma   90.00
#
_symmetry.space_group_name_H-M   'P 1'
#
loop_
_entity.id
_entity.type
_entity.pdbx_description
1 polymer ?
#
loop_
_entity_poly.entity_id
_entity_poly.type
_entity_poly.pdbx_seq_one_letter_code
_entity_poly.pdbx_strand_id
1 'polypeptide(L)'
;MMDDWRFVKKRTADPAGGAVYVTEDGTRYRRTGGQALAAEAAYQQQLAELGYPVPRVLADGVNDDGHLFVVEESLGERSLHDMALESLDGTRTLSNTVVDLAAEVGGRLLRAQAAHAVTSDPQALRAWVREAGWTDNVLGENPDLDTPRVRAALERAVAQLAGVPMVRGHLDYGLPNVLPVGVIDWQHHGLVPLGYDTALALEIIPFKGGTKGYLASPEQRRRYLEALNQAARATTGQPLSQHLGPYLLVKGLFFLALMKPTDPARTDKHLKWQYRRHLFMEGLEQYERTGAIDPARFPTLDDFAARHSAPGHP
;
A
#
# COMPACT_ATOMS: atom_id res chain seq x y z
N MET A 1 -5.30 20.75 -32.09
CA MET A 1 -5.55 21.53 -30.86
C MET A 1 -4.36 21.26 -29.95
N MET A 2 -3.49 22.26 -29.70
CA MET A 2 -2.47 22.11 -28.67
C MET A 2 -3.22 22.12 -27.34
N ASP A 3 -3.19 21.01 -26.61
CA ASP A 3 -3.71 20.98 -25.25
C ASP A 3 -2.83 21.87 -24.38
N ASP A 4 -3.41 22.85 -23.71
CA ASP A 4 -2.69 23.65 -22.72
C ASP A 4 -2.48 22.80 -21.46
N TRP A 5 -1.21 22.46 -21.19
CA TRP A 5 -0.81 21.61 -20.08
C TRP A 5 -0.34 22.43 -18.89
N ARG A 6 -1.04 22.34 -17.76
CA ARG A 6 -0.64 22.95 -16.49
C ARG A 6 0.26 21.98 -15.71
N PHE A 7 1.42 22.47 -15.28
CA PHE A 7 2.34 21.71 -14.42
C PHE A 7 1.70 21.38 -13.08
N VAL A 8 1.86 20.12 -12.63
CA VAL A 8 1.38 19.63 -11.33
C VAL A 8 2.54 19.41 -10.38
N LYS A 9 3.48 18.52 -10.76
CA LYS A 9 4.62 18.16 -9.90
C LYS A 9 5.79 17.56 -10.69
N LYS A 10 6.99 17.57 -10.11
CA LYS A 10 8.14 16.79 -10.61
C LYS A 10 8.02 15.32 -10.21
N ARG A 11 8.52 14.43 -11.06
CA ARG A 11 8.69 12.99 -10.76
C ARG A 11 10.11 12.74 -10.24
N THR A 12 10.31 12.98 -8.95
CA THR A 12 11.65 12.91 -8.32
C THR A 12 12.17 11.47 -8.16
N ALA A 13 11.31 10.48 -8.23
CA ALA A 13 11.68 9.07 -8.16
C ALA A 13 12.14 8.50 -9.52
N ASP A 14 11.91 9.20 -10.64
CA ASP A 14 12.38 8.79 -11.96
C ASP A 14 13.84 9.24 -12.16
N PRO A 15 14.82 8.32 -12.36
CA PRO A 15 16.22 8.69 -12.54
C PRO A 15 16.48 9.60 -13.77
N ALA A 16 15.64 9.51 -14.79
CA ALA A 16 15.71 10.37 -15.96
C ALA A 16 15.10 11.77 -15.73
N GLY A 17 14.56 11.98 -14.54
CA GLY A 17 13.72 13.14 -14.25
C GLY A 17 12.36 13.00 -14.93
N GLY A 18 11.51 14.02 -14.76
CA GLY A 18 10.20 14.05 -15.39
C GLY A 18 9.23 14.90 -14.60
N ALA A 19 8.04 15.02 -15.13
CA ALA A 19 6.99 15.85 -14.55
C ALA A 19 5.60 15.27 -14.82
N VAL A 20 4.63 15.76 -14.08
CA VAL A 20 3.21 15.50 -14.26
C VAL A 20 2.54 16.81 -14.63
N TYR A 21 1.71 16.76 -15.64
CA TYR A 21 0.90 17.87 -16.13
C TYR A 21 -0.56 17.42 -16.20
N VAL A 22 -1.48 18.39 -16.20
CA VAL A 22 -2.91 18.18 -16.35
C VAL A 22 -3.47 19.17 -17.38
N THR A 23 -4.47 18.76 -18.15
CA THR A 23 -5.20 19.68 -19.03
C THR A 23 -6.00 20.69 -18.21
N GLU A 24 -6.32 21.87 -18.79
CA GLU A 24 -7.11 22.90 -18.09
C GLU A 24 -8.47 22.40 -17.59
N ASP A 25 -9.10 21.51 -18.34
CA ASP A 25 -10.39 20.89 -17.99
C ASP A 25 -10.27 19.73 -16.98
N GLY A 26 -9.03 19.36 -16.57
CA GLY A 26 -8.77 18.31 -15.61
C GLY A 26 -9.03 16.88 -16.10
N THR A 27 -9.34 16.70 -17.39
CA THR A 27 -9.78 15.40 -17.94
C THR A 27 -8.64 14.47 -18.31
N ARG A 28 -7.43 14.99 -18.49
CA ARG A 28 -6.24 14.20 -18.90
C ARG A 28 -5.01 14.60 -18.12
N TYR A 29 -4.18 13.61 -17.84
CA TYR A 29 -2.85 13.80 -17.28
C TYR A 29 -1.78 13.41 -18.29
N ARG A 30 -0.67 14.15 -18.31
CA ARG A 30 0.55 13.82 -19.05
C ARG A 30 1.68 13.64 -18.07
N ARG A 31 2.29 12.45 -18.11
CA ARG A 31 3.52 12.16 -17.36
C ARG A 31 4.70 12.13 -18.33
N THR A 32 5.85 12.69 -17.93
CA THR A 32 7.09 12.56 -18.67
C THR A 32 8.13 11.82 -17.82
N GLY A 33 9.10 11.16 -18.45
CA GLY A 33 10.12 10.41 -17.72
C GLY A 33 10.99 9.56 -18.63
N GLY A 34 11.68 8.58 -18.04
CA GLY A 34 12.53 7.61 -18.72
C GLY A 34 11.84 6.30 -19.05
N GLN A 35 12.64 5.26 -19.33
CA GLN A 35 12.17 3.93 -19.75
C GLN A 35 11.24 3.26 -18.71
N ALA A 36 11.44 3.56 -17.42
CA ALA A 36 10.55 3.04 -16.37
C ALA A 36 9.09 3.50 -16.53
N LEU A 37 8.87 4.74 -17.03
CA LEU A 37 7.54 5.24 -17.33
C LEU A 37 6.87 4.45 -18.46
N ALA A 38 7.60 4.09 -19.52
CA ALA A 38 7.06 3.30 -20.60
C ALA A 38 6.64 1.89 -20.14
N ALA A 39 7.46 1.25 -19.30
CA ALA A 39 7.15 -0.05 -18.73
C ALA A 39 5.90 0.01 -17.82
N GLU A 40 5.80 1.03 -16.98
CA GLU A 40 4.63 1.28 -16.13
C GLU A 40 3.36 1.50 -16.98
N ALA A 41 3.44 2.33 -18.03
CA ALA A 41 2.32 2.61 -18.91
C ALA A 41 1.83 1.36 -19.68
N ALA A 42 2.76 0.55 -20.20
CA ALA A 42 2.42 -0.71 -20.87
C ALA A 42 1.72 -1.69 -19.92
N TYR A 43 2.19 -1.78 -18.67
CA TYR A 43 1.54 -2.60 -17.64
C TYR A 43 0.15 -2.06 -17.27
N GLN A 44 0.03 -0.75 -17.09
CA GLN A 44 -1.24 -0.07 -16.80
C GLN A 44 -2.27 -0.32 -17.92
N GLN A 45 -1.86 -0.30 -19.19
CA GLN A 45 -2.73 -0.60 -20.32
C GLN A 45 -3.26 -2.05 -20.26
N GLN A 46 -2.39 -3.03 -19.96
CA GLN A 46 -2.81 -4.42 -19.75
C GLN A 46 -3.83 -4.53 -18.60
N LEU A 47 -3.63 -3.80 -17.50
CA LEU A 47 -4.57 -3.80 -16.38
C LEU A 47 -5.92 -3.19 -16.77
N ALA A 48 -5.93 -2.12 -17.57
CA ALA A 48 -7.16 -1.51 -18.06
C ALA A 48 -7.98 -2.48 -18.94
N GLU A 49 -7.31 -3.24 -19.81
CA GLU A 49 -7.93 -4.29 -20.64
C GLU A 49 -8.54 -5.43 -19.79
N LEU A 50 -7.97 -5.71 -18.63
CA LEU A 50 -8.47 -6.67 -17.65
C LEU A 50 -9.55 -6.08 -16.70
N GLY A 51 -9.98 -4.83 -16.93
CA GLY A 51 -11.01 -4.18 -16.13
C GLY A 51 -10.57 -3.73 -14.73
N TYR A 52 -9.26 -3.61 -14.49
CA TYR A 52 -8.77 -2.98 -13.27
C TYR A 52 -9.15 -1.49 -13.25
N PRO A 53 -9.42 -0.91 -12.09
CA PRO A 53 -9.77 0.50 -11.97
C PRO A 53 -8.50 1.38 -12.06
N VAL A 54 -7.92 1.46 -13.24
CA VAL A 54 -6.70 2.22 -13.56
C VAL A 54 -6.97 3.26 -14.65
N PRO A 55 -6.17 4.34 -14.76
CA PRO A 55 -6.29 5.26 -15.87
C PRO A 55 -6.07 4.54 -17.20
N ARG A 56 -6.85 4.86 -18.22
CA ARG A 56 -6.57 4.39 -19.58
C ARG A 56 -5.46 5.22 -20.20
N VAL A 57 -4.47 4.57 -20.79
CA VAL A 57 -3.47 5.23 -21.61
C VAL A 57 -4.13 5.67 -22.93
N LEU A 58 -4.07 6.96 -23.24
CA LEU A 58 -4.68 7.56 -24.43
C LEU A 58 -3.66 7.79 -25.53
N ALA A 59 -2.42 8.09 -25.16
CA ALA A 59 -1.29 8.28 -26.07
C ALA A 59 0.04 8.11 -25.32
N ASP A 60 1.07 7.72 -26.04
CA ASP A 60 2.44 7.71 -25.58
C ASP A 60 3.39 8.06 -26.71
N GLY A 61 4.63 8.41 -26.38
CA GLY A 61 5.64 8.77 -27.38
C GLY A 61 6.87 9.42 -26.77
N VAL A 62 7.63 10.11 -27.61
CA VAL A 62 8.82 10.86 -27.23
C VAL A 62 8.55 12.34 -27.55
N ASN A 63 8.86 13.23 -26.60
CA ASN A 63 8.73 14.68 -26.80
C ASN A 63 9.99 15.24 -27.50
N ASP A 64 9.97 16.53 -27.84
CA ASP A 64 11.09 17.20 -28.54
C ASP A 64 12.40 17.21 -27.73
N ASP A 65 12.33 17.12 -26.41
CA ASP A 65 13.47 17.02 -25.49
C ASP A 65 14.03 15.59 -25.35
N GLY A 66 13.46 14.62 -26.07
CA GLY A 66 13.87 13.21 -26.01
C GLY A 66 13.33 12.43 -24.80
N HIS A 67 12.47 13.04 -23.96
CA HIS A 67 11.81 12.33 -22.86
C HIS A 67 10.59 11.55 -23.35
N LEU A 68 10.41 10.36 -22.80
CA LEU A 68 9.17 9.62 -22.98
C LEU A 68 8.02 10.39 -22.33
N PHE A 69 6.84 10.34 -22.93
CA PHE A 69 5.62 10.84 -22.35
C PHE A 69 4.49 9.80 -22.45
N VAL A 70 3.56 9.90 -21.52
CA VAL A 70 2.33 9.12 -21.49
C VAL A 70 1.19 10.09 -21.17
N VAL A 71 0.14 10.05 -21.98
CA VAL A 71 -1.13 10.75 -21.72
C VAL A 71 -2.15 9.74 -21.26
N GLU A 72 -2.80 10.01 -20.16
CA GLU A 72 -3.77 9.11 -19.54
C GLU A 72 -5.05 9.85 -19.14
N GLU A 73 -6.14 9.09 -19.07
CA GLU A 73 -7.42 9.58 -18.58
C GLU A 73 -7.32 9.98 -17.11
N SER A 74 -7.92 11.08 -16.72
CA SER A 74 -8.00 11.49 -15.33
C SER A 74 -8.96 10.61 -14.53
N LEU A 75 -8.52 10.15 -13.36
CA LEU A 75 -9.40 9.51 -12.36
C LEU A 75 -9.89 10.49 -11.30
N GLY A 76 -9.67 11.79 -11.51
CA GLY A 76 -9.99 12.87 -10.59
C GLY A 76 -8.75 13.67 -10.18
N GLU A 77 -8.96 14.82 -9.58
CA GLU A 77 -7.88 15.75 -9.22
C GLU A 77 -7.29 15.47 -7.83
N ARG A 78 -8.06 14.84 -6.95
CA ARG A 78 -7.68 14.62 -5.54
C ARG A 78 -7.67 13.15 -5.18
N SER A 79 -6.58 12.74 -4.54
CA SER A 79 -6.52 11.42 -3.92
C SER A 79 -7.42 11.34 -2.67
N LEU A 80 -7.73 10.14 -2.23
CA LEU A 80 -8.43 9.95 -0.95
C LEU A 80 -7.59 10.45 0.25
N HIS A 81 -6.27 10.54 0.09
CA HIS A 81 -5.39 11.19 1.06
C HIS A 81 -5.66 12.70 1.16
N ASP A 82 -5.74 13.40 0.03
CA ASP A 82 -6.03 14.83 0.00
C ASP A 82 -7.41 15.11 0.58
N MET A 83 -8.41 14.33 0.17
CA MET A 83 -9.77 14.40 0.72
C MET A 83 -9.81 14.13 2.23
N ALA A 84 -8.99 13.17 2.71
CA ALA A 84 -8.87 12.91 4.13
C ALA A 84 -8.33 14.11 4.88
N LEU A 85 -7.24 14.73 4.40
CA LEU A 85 -6.65 15.91 5.04
C LEU A 85 -7.59 17.13 5.06
N GLU A 86 -8.35 17.35 3.98
CA GLU A 86 -9.32 18.45 3.90
C GLU A 86 -10.52 18.26 4.84
N SER A 87 -10.90 17.02 5.12
CA SER A 87 -12.06 16.68 5.94
C SER A 87 -11.74 16.42 7.41
N LEU A 88 -10.47 16.62 7.83
CA LEU A 88 -10.08 16.38 9.21
C LEU A 88 -10.76 17.40 10.15
N ASP A 89 -11.36 16.85 11.18
CA ASP A 89 -11.77 17.58 12.38
C ASP A 89 -10.68 17.50 13.48
N GLY A 90 -10.99 18.05 14.65
CA GLY A 90 -10.08 18.02 15.80
C GLY A 90 -9.71 16.61 16.29
N THR A 91 -10.40 15.55 15.82
CA THR A 91 -10.13 14.15 16.21
C THR A 91 -9.08 13.47 15.33
N ARG A 92 -8.72 14.07 14.20
CA ARG A 92 -7.86 13.47 13.16
C ARG A 92 -8.42 12.16 12.57
N THR A 93 -9.69 11.90 12.73
CA THR A 93 -10.33 10.69 12.23
C THR A 93 -10.80 10.91 10.78
N LEU A 94 -10.64 9.90 9.94
CA LEU A 94 -11.14 9.91 8.56
C LEU A 94 -12.64 10.22 8.52
N SER A 95 -13.09 10.94 7.47
CA SER A 95 -14.52 11.05 7.22
C SER A 95 -15.07 9.71 6.70
N ASN A 96 -16.34 9.42 7.00
CA ASN A 96 -17.00 8.21 6.48
C ASN A 96 -17.06 8.20 4.96
N THR A 97 -17.16 9.36 4.32
CA THR A 97 -17.12 9.48 2.85
C THR A 97 -15.81 8.94 2.27
N VAL A 98 -14.67 9.28 2.86
CA VAL A 98 -13.36 8.74 2.43
C VAL A 98 -13.30 7.23 2.62
N VAL A 99 -13.82 6.72 3.73
CA VAL A 99 -13.87 5.27 4.01
C VAL A 99 -14.74 4.53 2.98
N ASP A 100 -15.89 5.08 2.64
CA ASP A 100 -16.82 4.48 1.66
C ASP A 100 -16.22 4.48 0.24
N LEU A 101 -15.62 5.57 -0.18
CA LEU A 101 -14.92 5.63 -1.47
C LEU A 101 -13.74 4.65 -1.51
N ALA A 102 -12.96 4.56 -0.43
CA ALA A 102 -11.87 3.59 -0.33
C ALA A 102 -12.40 2.15 -0.46
N ALA A 103 -13.53 1.83 0.19
CA ALA A 103 -14.16 0.53 0.12
C ALA A 103 -14.70 0.21 -1.28
N GLU A 104 -15.30 1.19 -1.96
CA GLU A 104 -15.81 1.04 -3.32
C GLU A 104 -14.67 0.74 -4.31
N VAL A 105 -13.63 1.57 -4.32
CA VAL A 105 -12.48 1.38 -5.22
C VAL A 105 -11.74 0.09 -4.89
N GLY A 106 -11.51 -0.19 -3.59
CA GLY A 106 -10.90 -1.43 -3.14
C GLY A 106 -11.70 -2.66 -3.56
N GLY A 107 -13.03 -2.61 -3.47
CA GLY A 107 -13.92 -3.67 -3.91
C GLY A 107 -13.89 -3.88 -5.44
N ARG A 108 -13.78 -2.81 -6.23
CA ARG A 108 -13.61 -2.90 -7.69
C ARG A 108 -12.28 -3.54 -8.05
N LEU A 109 -11.18 -3.09 -7.41
CA LEU A 109 -9.85 -3.67 -7.61
C LEU A 109 -9.86 -5.15 -7.26
N LEU A 110 -10.40 -5.51 -6.09
CA LEU A 110 -10.47 -6.90 -5.63
C LEU A 110 -11.23 -7.80 -6.62
N ARG A 111 -12.36 -7.34 -7.16
CA ARG A 111 -13.12 -8.09 -8.17
C ARG A 111 -12.34 -8.31 -9.45
N ALA A 112 -11.64 -7.28 -9.95
CA ALA A 112 -10.79 -7.41 -11.13
C ALA A 112 -9.62 -8.38 -10.87
N GLN A 113 -8.98 -8.28 -9.72
CA GLN A 113 -7.92 -9.20 -9.29
C GLN A 113 -8.41 -10.65 -9.24
N ALA A 114 -9.58 -10.89 -8.64
CA ALA A 114 -10.13 -12.25 -8.50
C ALA A 114 -10.53 -12.85 -9.86
N ALA A 115 -11.08 -12.04 -10.77
CA ALA A 115 -11.44 -12.48 -12.13
C ALA A 115 -10.22 -12.87 -12.99
N HIS A 116 -9.05 -12.31 -12.67
CA HIS A 116 -7.82 -12.49 -13.43
C HIS A 116 -6.65 -13.01 -12.58
N ALA A 117 -6.96 -13.99 -11.70
CA ALA A 117 -5.95 -14.68 -10.91
C ALA A 117 -4.87 -15.31 -11.82
N VAL A 118 -3.60 -15.15 -11.43
CA VAL A 118 -2.46 -15.59 -12.24
C VAL A 118 -2.09 -17.04 -11.94
N THR A 119 -2.02 -17.39 -10.66
CA THR A 119 -1.66 -18.73 -10.21
C THR A 119 -2.10 -18.96 -8.78
N SER A 120 -2.21 -20.24 -8.38
CA SER A 120 -2.36 -20.64 -6.97
C SER A 120 -1.18 -21.52 -6.53
N ASP A 121 -0.05 -21.43 -7.23
CA ASP A 121 1.15 -22.19 -6.91
C ASP A 121 1.72 -21.78 -5.53
N PRO A 122 1.90 -22.69 -4.58
CA PRO A 122 2.53 -22.41 -3.28
C PRO A 122 3.94 -21.84 -3.42
N GLN A 123 4.66 -22.10 -4.49
CA GLN A 123 5.99 -21.51 -4.71
C GLN A 123 5.89 -20.01 -4.99
N ALA A 124 4.89 -19.56 -5.75
CA ALA A 124 4.66 -18.15 -5.99
C ALA A 124 4.35 -17.39 -4.68
N LEU A 125 3.60 -18.01 -3.76
CA LEU A 125 3.33 -17.44 -2.44
C LEU A 125 4.61 -17.32 -1.60
N ARG A 126 5.49 -18.33 -1.60
CA ARG A 126 6.78 -18.25 -0.91
C ARG A 126 7.71 -17.21 -1.51
N ALA A 127 7.75 -17.13 -2.83
CA ALA A 127 8.51 -16.10 -3.55
C ALA A 127 8.01 -14.70 -3.18
N TRP A 128 6.69 -14.49 -3.10
CA TRP A 128 6.13 -13.22 -2.66
C TRP A 128 6.59 -12.81 -1.25
N VAL A 129 6.56 -13.72 -0.26
CA VAL A 129 7.02 -13.40 1.10
C VAL A 129 8.50 -13.00 1.11
N ARG A 130 9.34 -13.70 0.35
CA ARG A 130 10.78 -13.45 0.31
C ARG A 130 11.14 -12.17 -0.43
N GLU A 131 10.53 -11.94 -1.59
CA GLU A 131 10.87 -10.87 -2.54
C GLU A 131 10.05 -9.62 -2.28
N ALA A 132 8.73 -9.67 -2.46
CA ALA A 132 7.86 -8.51 -2.27
C ALA A 132 7.64 -8.16 -0.80
N GLY A 133 7.66 -9.14 0.10
CA GLY A 133 7.70 -8.95 1.56
C GLY A 133 9.09 -8.56 2.08
N TRP A 134 10.12 -8.66 1.25
CA TRP A 134 11.51 -8.33 1.57
C TRP A 134 12.05 -9.06 2.80
N THR A 135 11.51 -10.24 3.12
CA THR A 135 11.83 -10.95 4.35
C THR A 135 13.32 -11.22 4.50
N ASP A 136 13.96 -11.78 3.47
CA ASP A 136 15.38 -12.13 3.54
C ASP A 136 16.25 -10.88 3.73
N ASN A 137 15.91 -9.77 3.05
CA ASN A 137 16.62 -8.50 3.19
C ASN A 137 16.46 -7.90 4.59
N VAL A 138 15.21 -7.85 5.10
CA VAL A 138 14.93 -7.30 6.44
C VAL A 138 15.64 -8.09 7.52
N LEU A 139 15.58 -9.42 7.48
CA LEU A 139 16.24 -10.28 8.48
C LEU A 139 17.77 -10.21 8.37
N GLY A 140 18.32 -10.12 7.15
CA GLY A 140 19.75 -9.90 6.95
C GLY A 140 20.25 -8.57 7.53
N GLU A 141 19.46 -7.50 7.42
CA GLU A 141 19.77 -6.20 8.00
C GLU A 141 19.48 -6.08 9.51
N ASN A 142 18.67 -6.98 10.05
CA ASN A 142 18.28 -7.03 11.47
C ASN A 142 18.49 -8.45 12.03
N PRO A 143 19.76 -8.91 12.23
CA PRO A 143 20.08 -10.29 12.61
C PRO A 143 19.44 -10.74 13.94
N ASP A 144 19.15 -9.80 14.82
CA ASP A 144 18.47 -10.05 16.09
C ASP A 144 16.96 -10.36 15.95
N LEU A 145 16.37 -10.05 14.78
CA LEU A 145 15.03 -10.49 14.40
C LEU A 145 15.05 -11.84 13.66
N ASP A 146 16.19 -12.26 13.12
CA ASP A 146 16.33 -13.54 12.44
C ASP A 146 16.40 -14.71 13.46
N THR A 147 15.29 -14.95 14.11
CA THR A 147 15.14 -15.95 15.13
C THR A 147 14.26 -17.11 14.65
N PRO A 148 14.40 -18.34 15.20
CA PRO A 148 13.48 -19.43 14.92
C PRO A 148 12.01 -19.04 15.13
N ARG A 149 11.74 -18.17 16.10
CA ARG A 149 10.40 -17.64 16.41
C ARG A 149 9.82 -16.87 15.24
N VAL A 150 10.55 -15.88 14.71
CA VAL A 150 10.09 -15.06 13.56
C VAL A 150 9.91 -15.93 12.32
N ARG A 151 10.87 -16.80 12.04
CA ARG A 151 10.80 -17.72 10.88
C ARG A 151 9.60 -18.67 10.99
N ALA A 152 9.34 -19.25 12.15
CA ALA A 152 8.17 -20.10 12.36
C ALA A 152 6.83 -19.34 12.17
N ALA A 153 6.76 -18.08 12.60
CA ALA A 153 5.57 -17.25 12.37
C ALA A 153 5.35 -16.95 10.89
N LEU A 154 6.41 -16.67 10.13
CA LEU A 154 6.33 -16.46 8.68
C LEU A 154 5.91 -17.74 7.93
N GLU A 155 6.47 -18.89 8.29
CA GLU A 155 6.04 -20.17 7.71
C GLU A 155 4.57 -20.47 8.03
N ARG A 156 4.12 -20.16 9.25
CA ARG A 156 2.71 -20.27 9.62
C ARG A 156 1.84 -19.33 8.77
N ALA A 157 2.29 -18.09 8.49
CA ALA A 157 1.59 -17.16 7.64
C ALA A 157 1.46 -17.70 6.20
N VAL A 158 2.54 -18.26 5.64
CA VAL A 158 2.51 -18.93 4.34
C VAL A 158 1.52 -20.09 4.34
N ALA A 159 1.51 -20.91 5.39
CA ALA A 159 0.59 -22.04 5.50
C ALA A 159 -0.89 -21.58 5.58
N GLN A 160 -1.17 -20.49 6.29
CA GLN A 160 -2.53 -19.91 6.38
C GLN A 160 -3.00 -19.27 5.07
N LEU A 161 -2.08 -18.84 4.21
CA LEU A 161 -2.37 -18.29 2.89
C LEU A 161 -2.36 -19.36 1.80
N ALA A 162 -2.14 -20.63 2.14
CA ALA A 162 -2.14 -21.71 1.17
C ALA A 162 -3.48 -21.79 0.44
N GLY A 163 -3.44 -21.81 -0.89
CA GLY A 163 -4.63 -21.83 -1.76
C GLY A 163 -5.22 -20.45 -2.06
N VAL A 164 -4.73 -19.37 -1.44
CA VAL A 164 -5.10 -18.01 -1.85
C VAL A 164 -4.52 -17.73 -3.24
N PRO A 165 -5.33 -17.29 -4.22
CA PRO A 165 -4.83 -16.98 -5.55
C PRO A 165 -3.83 -15.84 -5.51
N MET A 166 -2.76 -15.95 -6.30
CA MET A 166 -1.84 -14.86 -6.57
C MET A 166 -2.37 -14.03 -7.74
N VAL A 167 -2.36 -12.72 -7.55
CA VAL A 167 -2.95 -11.74 -8.46
C VAL A 167 -1.97 -10.62 -8.77
N ARG A 168 -2.25 -9.85 -9.82
CA ARG A 168 -1.51 -8.62 -10.10
C ARG A 168 -1.82 -7.58 -9.04
N GLY A 169 -0.83 -7.23 -8.23
CA GLY A 169 -0.95 -6.30 -7.12
C GLY A 169 -0.22 -4.99 -7.36
N HIS A 170 -0.58 -4.00 -6.56
CA HIS A 170 -0.02 -2.64 -6.61
C HIS A 170 1.25 -2.49 -5.75
N LEU A 171 1.37 -3.26 -4.66
CA LEU A 171 2.43 -3.24 -3.63
C LEU A 171 2.51 -1.94 -2.80
N ASP A 172 2.19 -0.78 -3.37
CA ASP A 172 2.10 0.51 -2.63
C ASP A 172 0.65 1.04 -2.58
N TYR A 173 -0.32 0.14 -2.46
CA TYR A 173 -1.73 0.51 -2.32
C TYR A 173 -1.99 1.24 -1.01
N GLY A 174 -2.58 2.43 -1.11
CA GLY A 174 -2.96 3.24 0.05
C GLY A 174 -3.66 4.53 -0.41
N LEU A 175 -4.26 5.26 0.51
CA LEU A 175 -5.07 6.45 0.21
C LEU A 175 -4.39 7.50 -0.69
N PRO A 176 -3.04 7.70 -0.65
CA PRO A 176 -2.36 8.61 -1.59
C PRO A 176 -2.44 8.20 -3.06
N ASN A 177 -2.57 6.89 -3.34
CA ASN A 177 -2.60 6.32 -4.68
C ASN A 177 -4.03 5.91 -5.10
N VAL A 178 -5.02 6.14 -4.25
CA VAL A 178 -6.43 5.84 -4.52
C VAL A 178 -7.19 7.15 -4.76
N LEU A 179 -7.86 7.24 -5.90
CA LEU A 179 -8.77 8.30 -6.28
C LEU A 179 -10.21 7.79 -6.22
N PRO A 180 -11.24 8.66 -6.24
CA PRO A 180 -12.64 8.22 -6.10
C PRO A 180 -13.10 7.17 -7.12
N VAL A 181 -12.44 7.11 -8.29
CA VAL A 181 -12.83 6.18 -9.36
C VAL A 181 -11.76 5.16 -9.75
N GLY A 182 -10.59 5.14 -9.07
CA GLY A 182 -9.56 4.13 -9.38
C GLY A 182 -8.23 4.34 -8.66
N VAL A 183 -7.19 3.69 -9.17
CA VAL A 183 -5.86 3.57 -8.54
C VAL A 183 -4.77 3.98 -9.53
N ILE A 184 -3.86 4.85 -9.09
CA ILE A 184 -2.73 5.39 -9.87
C ILE A 184 -1.40 4.90 -9.30
N ASP A 185 -0.30 5.18 -10.02
CA ASP A 185 1.10 4.94 -9.57
C ASP A 185 1.45 3.44 -9.44
N TRP A 186 1.34 2.72 -10.55
CA TRP A 186 1.61 1.27 -10.64
C TRP A 186 3.09 0.91 -10.83
N GLN A 187 4.01 1.82 -10.53
CA GLN A 187 5.45 1.61 -10.71
C GLN A 187 6.01 0.44 -9.86
N HIS A 188 5.38 0.10 -8.74
CA HIS A 188 5.82 -0.95 -7.81
C HIS A 188 5.01 -2.25 -7.93
N HIS A 189 4.37 -2.48 -9.07
CA HIS A 189 3.52 -3.65 -9.27
C HIS A 189 4.26 -4.99 -9.13
N GLY A 190 3.49 -6.04 -8.79
CA GLY A 190 4.00 -7.39 -8.66
C GLY A 190 2.91 -8.41 -8.38
N LEU A 191 3.28 -9.67 -8.18
CA LEU A 191 2.33 -10.69 -7.73
C LEU A 191 2.15 -10.64 -6.21
N VAL A 192 0.90 -10.62 -5.78
CA VAL A 192 0.51 -10.65 -4.36
C VAL A 192 -0.62 -11.64 -4.14
N PRO A 193 -0.82 -12.17 -2.93
CA PRO A 193 -2.03 -12.92 -2.62
C PRO A 193 -3.26 -12.01 -2.72
N LEU A 194 -4.36 -12.54 -3.24
CA LEU A 194 -5.62 -11.81 -3.41
C LEU A 194 -6.06 -11.12 -2.13
N GLY A 195 -6.29 -9.82 -2.20
CA GLY A 195 -6.71 -8.99 -1.09
C GLY A 195 -5.58 -8.37 -0.26
N TYR A 196 -4.31 -8.74 -0.49
CA TYR A 196 -3.18 -8.16 0.25
C TYR A 196 -3.12 -6.64 0.13
N ASP A 197 -3.28 -6.09 -1.06
CA ASP A 197 -3.29 -4.65 -1.24
C ASP A 197 -4.47 -4.01 -0.51
N THR A 198 -5.67 -4.44 -0.87
CA THR A 198 -6.91 -3.76 -0.48
C THR A 198 -7.25 -3.94 1.00
N ALA A 199 -7.14 -5.15 1.56
CA ALA A 199 -7.50 -5.41 2.95
C ALA A 199 -6.68 -4.57 3.95
N LEU A 200 -5.45 -4.23 3.59
CA LEU A 200 -4.53 -3.52 4.47
C LEU A 200 -4.67 -1.99 4.45
N ALA A 201 -5.42 -1.38 3.52
CA ALA A 201 -5.38 0.07 3.28
C ALA A 201 -5.61 0.92 4.55
N LEU A 202 -6.56 0.54 5.40
CA LEU A 202 -6.81 1.23 6.67
C LEU A 202 -6.05 0.60 7.85
N GLU A 203 -5.76 -0.69 7.80
CA GLU A 203 -5.07 -1.42 8.88
C GLU A 203 -3.57 -1.04 8.99
N ILE A 204 -2.95 -0.59 7.90
CA ILE A 204 -1.55 -0.17 7.90
C ILE A 204 -1.31 1.26 8.42
N ILE A 205 -2.37 2.04 8.64
CA ILE A 205 -2.24 3.43 9.13
C ILE A 205 -1.48 3.50 10.47
N PRO A 206 -1.77 2.66 11.47
CA PRO A 206 -0.99 2.59 12.70
C PRO A 206 0.49 2.27 12.47
N PHE A 207 0.81 1.30 11.62
CA PHE A 207 2.20 0.95 11.28
C PHE A 207 2.98 2.12 10.65
N LYS A 208 2.28 3.03 9.98
CA LYS A 208 2.86 4.28 9.47
C LYS A 208 3.01 5.36 10.55
N GLY A 209 2.58 5.09 11.77
CA GLY A 209 2.73 5.99 12.93
C GLY A 209 1.91 7.27 12.84
N GLY A 210 0.80 7.26 12.11
CA GLY A 210 -0.01 8.46 11.91
C GLY A 210 0.69 9.56 11.11
N THR A 211 1.82 9.25 10.45
CA THR A 211 2.64 10.23 9.68
C THR A 211 1.87 10.89 8.53
N LYS A 212 0.72 10.34 8.16
CA LYS A 212 -0.18 10.94 7.16
C LYS A 212 -1.17 11.94 7.74
N GLY A 213 -1.18 12.13 9.06
CA GLY A 213 -2.01 13.15 9.72
C GLY A 213 -3.42 12.70 10.08
N TYR A 214 -3.84 11.48 9.72
CA TYR A 214 -5.17 10.93 10.01
C TYR A 214 -5.12 9.53 10.59
N LEU A 215 -6.23 9.13 11.21
CA LEU A 215 -6.47 7.81 11.80
C LEU A 215 -7.79 7.24 11.27
N ALA A 216 -7.91 5.92 11.26
CA ALA A 216 -9.17 5.23 11.04
C ALA A 216 -9.67 4.66 12.37
N SER A 217 -10.92 4.97 12.76
CA SER A 217 -11.51 4.41 13.97
C SER A 217 -11.70 2.88 13.82
N PRO A 218 -11.80 2.12 14.93
CA PRO A 218 -12.10 0.69 14.86
C PRO A 218 -13.38 0.37 14.08
N GLU A 219 -14.40 1.24 14.19
CA GLU A 219 -15.64 1.08 13.46
C GLU A 219 -15.46 1.31 11.95
N GLN A 220 -14.71 2.34 11.56
CA GLN A 220 -14.39 2.61 10.17
C GLN A 220 -13.60 1.47 9.53
N ARG A 221 -12.62 0.91 10.23
CA ARG A 221 -11.85 -0.25 9.76
C ARG A 221 -12.75 -1.48 9.59
N ARG A 222 -13.64 -1.74 10.56
CA ARG A 222 -14.61 -2.82 10.47
C ARG A 222 -15.56 -2.63 9.27
N ARG A 223 -16.12 -1.42 9.08
CA ARG A 223 -17.00 -1.07 7.95
C ARG A 223 -16.30 -1.28 6.62
N TYR A 224 -15.08 -0.79 6.48
CA TYR A 224 -14.25 -0.97 5.30
C TYR A 224 -14.01 -2.45 4.99
N LEU A 225 -13.52 -3.20 5.99
CA LEU A 225 -13.21 -4.62 5.82
C LEU A 225 -14.46 -5.45 5.51
N GLU A 226 -15.62 -5.12 6.09
CA GLU A 226 -16.87 -5.84 5.78
C GLU A 226 -17.32 -5.60 4.32
N ALA A 227 -17.17 -4.39 3.79
CA ALA A 227 -17.45 -4.13 2.38
C ALA A 227 -16.53 -4.96 1.45
N LEU A 228 -15.24 -5.07 1.78
CA LEU A 228 -14.30 -5.93 1.05
C LEU A 228 -14.61 -7.42 1.24
N ASN A 229 -15.02 -7.85 2.42
CA ASN A 229 -15.45 -9.22 2.67
C ASN A 229 -16.66 -9.60 1.82
N GLN A 230 -17.62 -8.70 1.64
CA GLN A 230 -18.76 -8.92 0.75
C GLN A 230 -18.33 -9.11 -0.71
N ALA A 231 -17.41 -8.24 -1.20
CA ALA A 231 -16.84 -8.37 -2.54
C ALA A 231 -16.05 -9.68 -2.69
N ALA A 232 -15.26 -10.08 -1.69
CA ALA A 232 -14.50 -11.32 -1.71
C ALA A 232 -15.39 -12.56 -1.70
N ARG A 233 -16.40 -12.61 -0.84
CA ARG A 233 -17.36 -13.73 -0.80
C ARG A 233 -18.08 -13.90 -2.12
N ALA A 234 -18.46 -12.81 -2.78
CA ALA A 234 -19.11 -12.85 -4.08
C ALA A 234 -18.23 -13.43 -5.21
N THR A 235 -16.90 -13.34 -5.09
CA THR A 235 -15.96 -13.77 -6.12
C THR A 235 -15.24 -15.08 -5.78
N THR A 236 -14.95 -15.33 -4.52
CA THR A 236 -14.13 -16.48 -4.06
C THR A 236 -14.86 -17.41 -3.11
N GLY A 237 -16.03 -17.02 -2.62
CA GLY A 237 -16.78 -17.74 -1.57
C GLY A 237 -16.23 -17.53 -0.14
N GLN A 238 -15.11 -16.83 0.03
CA GLN A 238 -14.44 -16.67 1.33
C GLN A 238 -14.21 -15.18 1.68
N PRO A 239 -14.25 -14.80 2.97
CA PRO A 239 -13.96 -13.43 3.39
C PRO A 239 -12.46 -13.18 3.46
N LEU A 240 -12.00 -11.95 3.20
CA LEU A 240 -10.59 -11.55 3.32
C LEU A 240 -10.11 -11.51 4.78
N SER A 241 -11.01 -11.27 5.72
CA SER A 241 -10.67 -11.11 7.14
C SER A 241 -9.91 -12.30 7.73
N GLN A 242 -10.11 -13.51 7.20
CA GLN A 242 -9.35 -14.70 7.61
C GLN A 242 -7.85 -14.63 7.28
N HIS A 243 -7.47 -13.78 6.32
CA HIS A 243 -6.08 -13.62 5.87
C HIS A 243 -5.42 -12.34 6.41
N LEU A 244 -6.14 -11.52 7.17
CA LEU A 244 -5.65 -10.23 7.64
C LEU A 244 -4.42 -10.38 8.55
N GLY A 245 -4.41 -11.36 9.45
CA GLY A 245 -3.29 -11.63 10.35
C GLY A 245 -1.97 -11.88 9.61
N PRO A 246 -1.89 -12.89 8.72
CA PRO A 246 -0.69 -13.13 7.93
C PRO A 246 -0.30 -11.94 7.02
N TYR A 247 -1.25 -11.21 6.45
CA TYR A 247 -0.94 -10.01 5.67
C TYR A 247 -0.28 -8.92 6.51
N LEU A 248 -0.81 -8.65 7.70
CA LEU A 248 -0.25 -7.67 8.62
C LEU A 248 1.13 -8.07 9.14
N LEU A 249 1.36 -9.36 9.39
CA LEU A 249 2.68 -9.84 9.81
C LEU A 249 3.74 -9.56 8.74
N VAL A 250 3.48 -9.95 7.48
CA VAL A 250 4.40 -9.73 6.36
C VAL A 250 4.59 -8.23 6.11
N LYS A 251 3.51 -7.44 6.13
CA LYS A 251 3.61 -5.98 5.91
C LYS A 251 4.32 -5.26 7.04
N GLY A 252 4.14 -5.70 8.28
CA GLY A 252 4.86 -5.17 9.43
C GLY A 252 6.37 -5.34 9.29
N LEU A 253 6.81 -6.52 8.84
CA LEU A 253 8.22 -6.80 8.58
C LEU A 253 8.75 -5.95 7.41
N PHE A 254 8.02 -5.86 6.30
CA PHE A 254 8.37 -5.02 5.16
C PHE A 254 8.59 -3.54 5.55
N PHE A 255 7.79 -2.99 6.45
CA PHE A 255 7.99 -1.61 6.92
C PHE A 255 9.30 -1.38 7.66
N LEU A 256 9.91 -2.41 8.21
CA LEU A 256 11.24 -2.31 8.83
C LEU A 256 12.35 -2.09 7.80
N ALA A 257 12.24 -2.72 6.61
CA ALA A 257 13.19 -2.51 5.53
C ALA A 257 13.21 -1.04 5.04
N LEU A 258 12.02 -0.50 4.79
CA LEU A 258 11.88 0.84 4.20
C LEU A 258 12.37 1.98 5.10
N MET A 259 12.61 1.72 6.39
CA MET A 259 12.70 2.78 7.39
C MET A 259 13.97 2.73 8.24
N LYS A 260 14.86 1.78 7.98
CA LYS A 260 16.13 1.71 8.73
C LYS A 260 16.93 2.98 8.44
N PRO A 261 17.22 3.80 9.47
CA PRO A 261 17.99 5.02 9.27
C PRO A 261 19.45 4.65 9.03
N THR A 262 20.02 5.22 7.98
CA THR A 262 21.46 5.11 7.66
C THR A 262 22.29 6.22 8.27
N ASP A 263 21.65 7.36 8.59
CA ASP A 263 22.27 8.53 9.19
C ASP A 263 21.93 8.62 10.69
N PRO A 264 22.92 8.51 11.60
CA PRO A 264 22.71 8.63 13.03
C PRO A 264 22.12 9.98 13.49
N ALA A 265 22.34 11.05 12.73
CA ALA A 265 21.82 12.38 13.04
C ALA A 265 20.31 12.51 12.81
N ARG A 266 19.70 11.60 12.09
CA ARG A 266 18.26 11.61 11.79
C ARG A 266 17.45 10.97 12.94
N THR A 267 17.41 11.64 14.07
CA THR A 267 16.73 11.16 15.29
C THR A 267 15.24 10.88 15.07
N ASP A 268 14.56 11.69 14.23
CA ASP A 268 13.17 11.46 13.82
C ASP A 268 12.96 10.13 13.10
N LYS A 269 13.90 9.75 12.23
CA LYS A 269 13.85 8.47 11.52
C LYS A 269 14.17 7.30 12.43
N HIS A 270 15.14 7.47 13.36
CA HIS A 270 15.47 6.45 14.36
C HIS A 270 14.27 6.16 15.26
N LEU A 271 13.57 7.19 15.76
CA LEU A 271 12.38 7.02 16.57
C LEU A 271 11.28 6.26 15.82
N LYS A 272 11.01 6.65 14.56
CA LYS A 272 10.01 5.98 13.72
C LYS A 272 10.38 4.53 13.42
N TRP A 273 11.64 4.23 13.21
CA TRP A 273 12.12 2.87 13.00
C TRP A 273 11.97 2.01 14.26
N GLN A 274 12.37 2.52 15.44
CA GLN A 274 12.17 1.86 16.74
C GLN A 274 10.68 1.61 17.02
N TYR A 275 9.82 2.59 16.73
CA TYR A 275 8.38 2.43 16.86
C TYR A 275 7.84 1.29 15.99
N ARG A 276 8.20 1.23 14.72
CA ARG A 276 7.76 0.15 13.83
C ARG A 276 8.28 -1.22 14.25
N ARG A 277 9.50 -1.27 14.74
CA ARG A 277 10.07 -2.48 15.31
C ARG A 277 9.26 -2.95 16.54
N HIS A 278 8.90 -2.03 17.42
CA HIS A 278 8.01 -2.30 18.54
C HIS A 278 6.66 -2.84 18.07
N LEU A 279 6.03 -2.20 17.08
CA LEU A 279 4.75 -2.67 16.51
C LEU A 279 4.85 -4.05 15.86
N PHE A 280 5.95 -4.34 15.17
CA PHE A 280 6.18 -5.66 14.61
C PHE A 280 6.29 -6.73 15.71
N MET A 281 7.03 -6.49 16.75
CA MET A 281 7.19 -7.43 17.88
C MET A 281 5.89 -7.66 18.64
N GLU A 282 5.11 -6.60 18.87
CA GLU A 282 3.79 -6.70 19.49
C GLU A 282 2.80 -7.45 18.57
N GLY A 283 2.81 -7.15 17.27
CA GLY A 283 2.01 -7.86 16.28
C GLY A 283 2.39 -9.34 16.18
N LEU A 284 3.67 -9.66 16.22
CA LEU A 284 4.17 -11.04 16.24
C LEU A 284 3.61 -11.81 17.46
N GLU A 285 3.68 -11.22 18.65
CA GLU A 285 3.15 -11.84 19.88
C GLU A 285 1.62 -12.08 19.78
N GLN A 286 0.87 -11.10 19.28
CA GLN A 286 -0.57 -11.27 19.04
C GLN A 286 -0.83 -12.42 18.05
N TYR A 287 -0.08 -12.44 16.94
CA TYR A 287 -0.23 -13.43 15.87
C TYR A 287 0.09 -14.85 16.34
N GLU A 288 1.15 -15.03 17.13
CA GLU A 288 1.50 -16.35 17.71
C GLU A 288 0.40 -16.88 18.61
N ARG A 289 -0.19 -16.01 19.41
CA ARG A 289 -1.21 -16.38 20.38
C ARG A 289 -2.57 -16.68 19.74
N THR A 290 -2.96 -15.91 18.72
CA THR A 290 -4.34 -15.91 18.20
C THR A 290 -4.46 -16.16 16.69
N GLY A 291 -3.36 -16.09 15.94
CA GLY A 291 -3.36 -16.09 14.47
C GLY A 291 -3.84 -14.76 13.86
N ALA A 292 -4.09 -13.73 14.68
CA ALA A 292 -4.57 -12.43 14.25
C ALA A 292 -3.71 -11.30 14.85
N ILE A 293 -3.72 -10.15 14.19
CA ILE A 293 -3.10 -8.90 14.66
C ILE A 293 -4.20 -7.85 14.73
N ASP A 294 -4.35 -7.19 15.87
CA ASP A 294 -5.28 -6.08 16.06
C ASP A 294 -4.50 -4.76 16.20
N PRO A 295 -4.37 -3.96 15.14
CA PRO A 295 -3.67 -2.68 15.19
C PRO A 295 -4.31 -1.62 16.12
N ALA A 296 -5.55 -1.83 16.58
CA ALA A 296 -6.17 -0.93 17.56
C ALA A 296 -5.48 -0.96 18.92
N ARG A 297 -4.73 -2.01 19.19
CA ARG A 297 -3.95 -2.17 20.43
C ARG A 297 -2.59 -1.48 20.40
N PHE A 298 -2.13 -1.08 19.22
CA PHE A 298 -0.85 -0.44 19.08
C PHE A 298 -0.85 0.96 19.68
N PRO A 299 0.23 1.36 20.40
CA PRO A 299 0.38 2.73 20.84
C PRO A 299 0.48 3.66 19.63
N THR A 300 0.12 4.93 19.78
CA THR A 300 0.45 5.95 18.78
C THR A 300 1.95 6.24 18.79
N LEU A 301 2.47 6.86 17.72
CA LEU A 301 3.87 7.31 17.68
C LEU A 301 4.16 8.29 18.82
N ASP A 302 3.21 9.18 19.14
CA ASP A 302 3.36 10.17 20.20
C ASP A 302 3.42 9.49 21.59
N ASP A 303 2.55 8.50 21.84
CA ASP A 303 2.58 7.72 23.09
C ASP A 303 3.88 6.91 23.23
N PHE A 304 4.36 6.35 22.12
CA PHE A 304 5.64 5.63 22.10
C PHE A 304 6.81 6.58 22.39
N ALA A 305 6.85 7.73 21.72
CA ALA A 305 7.86 8.77 21.93
C ALA A 305 7.89 9.27 23.38
N ALA A 306 6.72 9.56 23.97
CA ALA A 306 6.61 10.00 25.35
C ALA A 306 7.21 8.99 26.34
N ARG A 307 7.02 7.70 26.13
CA ARG A 307 7.59 6.65 26.99
C ARG A 307 9.11 6.48 26.83
N HIS A 308 9.65 6.74 25.64
CA HIS A 308 11.08 6.56 25.34
C HIS A 308 11.91 7.84 25.55
N SER A 309 11.24 9.00 25.66
CA SER A 309 11.90 10.28 25.97
C SER A 309 11.95 10.59 27.47
N ALA A 310 11.31 9.79 28.32
CA ALA A 310 11.38 9.97 29.77
C ALA A 310 12.81 9.65 30.26
N PRO A 311 13.50 10.56 30.96
CA PRO A 311 14.81 10.28 31.51
C PRO A 311 14.67 9.24 32.63
N GLY A 312 15.08 7.99 32.39
CA GLY A 312 15.13 6.98 33.44
C GLY A 312 14.85 5.52 33.08
N HIS A 313 14.99 5.09 31.83
CA HIS A 313 15.09 3.64 31.57
C HIS A 313 16.50 3.28 31.12
N PRO A 314 17.18 2.37 31.90
CA PRO A 314 18.52 1.89 31.59
C PRO A 314 18.56 1.03 30.34
#